data_0d371ea8af3587a56037391d53a0e1cb
#
_entry.id   0d371ea8af3587a56037391d53a0e1cb
#
_cell.length_a   1.000
_cell.length_b   1.000
_cell.length_c   1.000
_cell.angle_alpha   90.00
_cell.angle_beta   90.00
_cell.angle_gamma   90.00
#
_symmetry.space_group_name_H-M   'P 1'
#
loop_
_entity.id
_entity.type
_entity.pdbx_description
1 polymer ?
#
loop_
_entity_poly.entity_id
_entity_poly.type
_entity_poly.pdbx_seq_one_letter_code
_entity_poly.pdbx_strand_id
1 'polypeptide(L)'
;MFVLAQTPIANITPNINEPQFKTELEPQINVAKLEKREQNLPQLGTEQAEQIQITLEQLKQNPALTHELLSRAIYARNPKMIKKLLEIYRTFPNRDPIMERFAEGKLAALTENYTVAIEHYREILAKNPNLNPVRIELAIALFNQKQDGAAKDQFEKAQTAEDLPPQVKRLMDAYLEALKERDSWNVDFSFNYVRDTNVNNVGEGKTVVLNNGGTLTRSESMMPQTAHGLAYSLDISRDFNLWGSHYLTVGNEFGGKSYWDNHEFDDISKRTFVGYAHKTAKQNFRIKPFYEKRWYGGESYRWSNGARVEFSRWLSPNWQLSTAGEFSKQRYLDSTSQNGNNKLVSATLL
;
A
#
# COMPACT_ATOMS: atom_id res chain seq x y z
N MET A 1 25.55 34.80 16.51
CA MET A 1 24.64 35.74 15.88
C MET A 1 24.91 35.70 14.37
N PHE A 2 24.24 34.78 13.65
CA PHE A 2 24.39 34.64 12.20
C PHE A 2 23.25 35.39 11.54
N VAL A 3 23.55 36.43 10.81
CA VAL A 3 22.62 37.19 9.98
C VAL A 3 22.53 36.44 8.65
N LEU A 4 21.38 35.83 8.36
CA LEU A 4 21.06 35.31 7.03
C LEU A 4 20.71 36.49 6.13
N ALA A 5 21.58 36.76 5.16
CA ALA A 5 21.29 37.71 4.09
C ALA A 5 20.15 37.14 3.24
N GLN A 6 19.02 37.84 3.22
CA GLN A 6 17.95 37.60 2.26
C GLN A 6 18.44 38.04 0.88
N THR A 7 18.64 37.07 -0.01
CA THR A 7 18.77 37.36 -1.45
C THR A 7 17.44 37.94 -1.94
N PRO A 8 17.44 39.04 -2.71
CA PRO A 8 16.22 39.57 -3.29
C PRO A 8 15.64 38.55 -4.26
N ILE A 9 14.42 38.14 -3.98
CA ILE A 9 13.62 37.31 -4.88
C ILE A 9 13.47 38.13 -6.17
N ALA A 10 14.03 37.63 -7.27
CA ALA A 10 13.82 38.20 -8.58
C ALA A 10 12.30 38.33 -8.79
N ASN A 11 11.83 39.55 -9.13
CA ASN A 11 10.47 39.79 -9.52
C ASN A 11 10.12 38.97 -10.77
N ILE A 12 9.68 37.75 -10.58
CA ILE A 12 8.96 37.00 -11.58
C ILE A 12 7.61 37.69 -11.63
N THR A 13 7.36 38.52 -12.67
CA THR A 13 6.02 38.97 -12.99
C THR A 13 5.16 37.73 -13.09
N PRO A 14 4.15 37.54 -12.22
CA PRO A 14 3.27 36.37 -12.35
C PRO A 14 2.61 36.49 -13.73
N ASN A 15 2.74 35.47 -14.55
CA ASN A 15 1.99 35.38 -15.77
C ASN A 15 0.52 35.27 -15.36
N ILE A 16 -0.25 36.34 -15.65
CA ILE A 16 -1.62 36.55 -15.15
C ILE A 16 -2.58 35.41 -15.59
N ASN A 17 -2.13 34.59 -16.53
CA ASN A 17 -2.88 33.49 -17.13
C ASN A 17 -2.43 32.09 -16.64
N GLU A 18 -1.48 31.98 -15.72
CA GLU A 18 -1.18 30.70 -15.13
C GLU A 18 -2.12 30.38 -13.99
N PRO A 19 -2.94 29.32 -14.12
CA PRO A 19 -3.66 28.81 -12.96
C PRO A 19 -2.63 28.35 -11.93
N GLN A 20 -2.42 29.15 -10.89
CA GLN A 20 -1.59 28.71 -9.77
C GLN A 20 -2.37 27.61 -9.05
N PHE A 21 -2.01 26.38 -9.36
CA PHE A 21 -2.44 25.26 -8.58
C PHE A 21 -1.97 25.45 -7.15
N LYS A 22 -2.90 25.78 -6.26
CA LYS A 22 -2.73 25.35 -4.90
C LYS A 22 -2.68 23.84 -4.94
N THR A 23 -1.64 23.30 -4.40
CA THR A 23 -1.19 21.92 -4.27
C THR A 23 -2.26 20.90 -3.79
N GLU A 24 -3.53 21.30 -3.72
CA GLU A 24 -4.63 20.45 -3.27
C GLU A 24 -5.14 19.46 -4.34
N LEU A 25 -4.78 19.72 -5.60
CA LEU A 25 -5.10 18.81 -6.72
C LEU A 25 -3.85 18.27 -7.45
N GLU A 26 -2.65 18.74 -7.10
CA GLU A 26 -1.51 17.87 -7.34
C GLU A 26 -1.88 16.55 -6.70
N PRO A 27 -1.75 15.41 -7.42
CA PRO A 27 -1.89 14.15 -6.75
C PRO A 27 -0.95 14.27 -5.57
N GLN A 28 -1.54 14.53 -4.41
CA GLN A 28 -0.79 14.42 -3.19
C GLN A 28 -0.08 13.12 -3.41
N ILE A 29 1.25 13.13 -3.33
CA ILE A 29 1.94 11.90 -3.10
C ILE A 29 1.25 11.41 -1.85
N ASN A 30 0.15 10.67 -2.06
CA ASN A 30 -0.60 10.12 -0.98
C ASN A 30 0.42 9.25 -0.31
N VAL A 31 1.01 9.87 0.70
CA VAL A 31 1.92 9.24 1.62
C VAL A 31 1.28 7.92 1.89
N ALA A 32 1.90 6.88 1.46
CA ALA A 32 1.38 5.54 1.29
C ALA A 32 0.22 5.31 2.25
N LYS A 33 -1.01 5.12 1.70
CA LYS A 33 -2.14 4.69 2.52
C LYS A 33 -1.55 3.64 3.43
N LEU A 34 -1.56 3.88 4.76
CA LEU A 34 -1.11 2.90 5.73
C LEU A 34 -1.70 1.59 5.28
N GLU A 35 -0.86 0.65 4.85
CA GLU A 35 -1.36 -0.68 4.55
C GLU A 35 -1.99 -1.15 5.86
N LYS A 36 -3.33 -1.12 5.90
CA LYS A 36 -4.04 -1.63 7.07
C LYS A 36 -3.54 -3.04 7.24
N ARG A 37 -2.81 -3.27 8.32
CA ARG A 37 -2.49 -4.63 8.75
C ARG A 37 -3.86 -5.32 8.86
N GLU A 38 -4.06 -6.37 8.09
CA GLU A 38 -5.25 -7.20 8.19
C GLU A 38 -5.27 -7.85 9.58
N GLN A 39 -5.89 -7.17 10.54
CA GLN A 39 -5.72 -7.48 11.97
C GLN A 39 -6.71 -8.50 12.50
N ASN A 40 -7.73 -8.91 11.75
CA ASN A 40 -8.85 -9.66 12.34
C ASN A 40 -9.23 -10.96 11.63
N LEU A 41 -8.29 -11.60 10.92
CA LEU A 41 -8.59 -12.94 10.40
C LEU A 41 -8.62 -13.98 11.52
N PRO A 42 -9.59 -14.90 11.52
CA PRO A 42 -9.68 -15.96 12.50
C PRO A 42 -8.39 -16.78 12.54
N GLN A 43 -7.95 -17.16 13.73
CA GLN A 43 -6.75 -17.98 13.90
C GLN A 43 -7.14 -19.30 14.57
N LEU A 44 -6.54 -20.41 14.12
CA LEU A 44 -6.68 -21.69 14.78
C LEU A 44 -5.91 -21.68 16.12
N GLY A 45 -6.60 -22.01 17.21
CA GLY A 45 -6.02 -22.36 18.49
C GLY A 45 -5.73 -21.22 19.46
N THR A 46 -6.64 -21.03 20.38
CA THR A 46 -6.38 -20.37 21.68
C THR A 46 -7.14 -21.16 22.75
N GLU A 47 -6.62 -22.33 23.15
CA GLU A 47 -7.05 -22.95 24.40
C GLU A 47 -6.02 -22.66 25.49
N GLN A 48 -6.48 -22.27 26.68
CA GLN A 48 -5.65 -22.02 27.84
C GLN A 48 -5.01 -23.33 28.28
N ALA A 49 -3.68 -23.42 28.21
CA ALA A 49 -2.93 -24.59 28.66
C ALA A 49 -2.85 -24.58 30.19
N GLU A 50 -3.27 -25.68 30.84
CA GLU A 50 -2.97 -25.97 32.22
C GLU A 50 -1.46 -25.92 32.50
N GLN A 51 -1.05 -25.28 33.59
CA GLN A 51 0.37 -25.19 33.97
C GLN A 51 0.85 -26.52 34.52
N ILE A 52 1.48 -27.32 33.69
CA ILE A 52 2.19 -28.54 34.11
C ILE A 52 3.66 -28.17 34.30
N GLN A 53 4.19 -28.34 35.52
CA GLN A 53 5.61 -28.17 35.82
C GLN A 53 6.39 -29.41 35.35
N ILE A 54 7.09 -29.31 34.20
CA ILE A 54 7.93 -30.36 33.67
C ILE A 54 9.36 -29.87 33.66
N THR A 55 10.30 -30.67 34.14
CA THR A 55 11.74 -30.34 34.13
C THR A 55 12.36 -30.61 32.76
N LEU A 56 13.40 -29.85 32.43
CA LEU A 56 14.16 -30.01 31.17
C LEU A 56 14.73 -31.44 31.03
N GLU A 57 15.13 -32.05 32.16
CA GLU A 57 15.68 -33.42 32.18
C GLU A 57 14.64 -34.47 31.85
N GLN A 58 13.42 -34.31 32.38
CA GLN A 58 12.31 -35.20 32.03
C GLN A 58 11.96 -35.13 30.54
N LEU A 59 12.06 -33.96 29.94
CA LEU A 59 11.87 -33.81 28.49
C LEU A 59 12.93 -34.52 27.68
N LYS A 60 14.22 -34.39 28.04
CA LYS A 60 15.33 -35.06 27.35
C LYS A 60 15.30 -36.58 27.46
N GLN A 61 14.66 -37.10 28.49
CA GLN A 61 14.56 -38.55 28.71
C GLN A 61 13.28 -39.17 28.12
N ASN A 62 12.30 -38.35 27.74
CA ASN A 62 11.01 -38.83 27.23
C ASN A 62 10.67 -38.24 25.86
N PRO A 63 11.02 -38.92 24.75
CA PRO A 63 10.72 -38.47 23.40
C PRO A 63 9.23 -38.31 23.13
N ALA A 64 8.37 -39.18 23.66
CA ALA A 64 6.93 -39.12 23.45
C ALA A 64 6.31 -37.91 24.10
N LEU A 65 6.72 -37.59 25.34
CA LEU A 65 6.27 -36.38 26.05
C LEU A 65 6.72 -35.09 25.33
N THR A 66 7.97 -35.09 24.84
CA THR A 66 8.50 -33.93 24.09
C THR A 66 7.76 -33.73 22.78
N HIS A 67 7.43 -34.80 22.06
CA HIS A 67 6.61 -34.75 20.84
C HIS A 67 5.22 -34.18 21.13
N GLU A 68 4.55 -34.68 22.17
CA GLU A 68 3.22 -34.20 22.56
C GLU A 68 3.24 -32.70 22.93
N LEU A 69 4.20 -32.29 23.78
CA LEU A 69 4.33 -30.90 24.18
C LEU A 69 4.70 -29.98 23.00
N LEU A 70 5.52 -30.45 22.06
CA LEU A 70 5.83 -29.72 20.84
C LEU A 70 4.57 -29.54 19.98
N SER A 71 3.74 -30.59 19.84
CA SER A 71 2.45 -30.51 19.17
C SER A 71 1.50 -29.49 19.83
N ARG A 72 1.40 -29.55 21.15
CA ARG A 72 0.60 -28.58 21.93
C ARG A 72 1.13 -27.15 21.80
N ALA A 73 2.45 -26.95 21.83
CA ALA A 73 3.07 -25.62 21.66
C ALA A 73 2.82 -25.04 20.26
N ILE A 74 2.82 -25.90 19.23
CA ILE A 74 2.47 -25.53 17.85
C ILE A 74 1.00 -25.10 17.78
N TYR A 75 0.11 -25.89 18.37
CA TYR A 75 -1.32 -25.58 18.42
C TYR A 75 -1.60 -24.28 19.18
N ALA A 76 -0.97 -24.09 20.35
CA ALA A 76 -1.05 -22.88 21.17
C ALA A 76 -0.31 -21.68 20.54
N ARG A 77 0.32 -21.83 19.37
CA ARG A 77 1.04 -20.78 18.65
C ARG A 77 2.10 -20.05 19.51
N ASN A 78 2.81 -20.78 20.37
CA ASN A 78 3.80 -20.21 21.27
C ASN A 78 5.23 -20.36 20.72
N PRO A 79 5.81 -19.34 20.05
CA PRO A 79 7.10 -19.44 19.38
C PRO A 79 8.26 -19.71 20.35
N LYS A 80 8.19 -19.18 21.59
CA LYS A 80 9.23 -19.40 22.60
C LYS A 80 9.27 -20.86 23.02
N MET A 81 8.11 -21.47 23.21
CA MET A 81 7.98 -22.87 23.59
C MET A 81 8.37 -23.79 22.44
N ILE A 82 7.90 -23.52 21.21
CA ILE A 82 8.27 -24.28 20.01
C ILE A 82 9.79 -24.29 19.85
N LYS A 83 10.46 -23.16 19.96
CA LYS A 83 11.92 -23.05 19.84
C LYS A 83 12.63 -23.95 20.85
N LYS A 84 12.28 -23.85 22.14
CA LYS A 84 12.91 -24.65 23.21
C LYS A 84 12.67 -26.15 23.03
N LEU A 85 11.44 -26.55 22.73
CA LEU A 85 11.09 -27.95 22.55
C LEU A 85 11.70 -28.53 21.27
N LEU A 86 11.81 -27.77 20.21
CA LEU A 86 12.44 -28.19 18.96
C LEU A 86 13.94 -28.44 19.15
N GLU A 87 14.65 -27.65 19.95
CA GLU A 87 16.05 -27.87 20.31
C GLU A 87 16.26 -29.24 21.01
N ILE A 88 15.33 -29.59 21.92
CA ILE A 88 15.37 -30.89 22.61
C ILE A 88 14.95 -32.02 21.66
N TYR A 89 13.88 -31.83 20.87
CA TYR A 89 13.35 -32.80 19.93
C TYR A 89 14.41 -33.28 18.92
N ARG A 90 15.28 -32.37 18.47
CA ARG A 90 16.39 -32.65 17.56
C ARG A 90 17.47 -33.61 18.15
N THR A 91 17.54 -33.70 19.46
CA THR A 91 18.51 -34.63 20.10
C THR A 91 18.10 -36.11 20.01
N PHE A 92 16.82 -36.40 19.69
CA PHE A 92 16.33 -37.74 19.57
C PHE A 92 16.67 -38.37 18.21
N PRO A 93 17.33 -39.57 18.19
CA PRO A 93 17.72 -40.21 16.94
C PRO A 93 16.53 -40.68 16.09
N ASN A 94 15.44 -41.09 16.73
CA ASN A 94 14.23 -41.62 16.08
C ASN A 94 13.09 -40.58 16.01
N ARG A 95 13.42 -39.29 15.93
CA ARG A 95 12.42 -38.24 15.81
C ARG A 95 11.70 -38.29 14.45
N ASP A 96 10.43 -37.88 14.45
CA ASP A 96 9.67 -37.75 13.21
C ASP A 96 10.16 -36.52 12.41
N PRO A 97 10.71 -36.71 11.20
CA PRO A 97 11.22 -35.64 10.38
C PRO A 97 10.10 -34.68 9.86
N ILE A 98 8.86 -35.19 9.73
CA ILE A 98 7.71 -34.35 9.32
C ILE A 98 7.37 -33.40 10.44
N MET A 99 7.31 -33.90 11.68
CA MET A 99 7.03 -33.10 12.86
C MET A 99 8.10 -32.02 13.09
N GLU A 100 9.39 -32.39 12.92
CA GLU A 100 10.50 -31.44 13.00
C GLU A 100 10.32 -30.29 11.98
N ARG A 101 10.13 -30.63 10.70
CA ARG A 101 9.93 -29.65 9.63
C ARG A 101 8.69 -28.80 9.82
N PHE A 102 7.61 -29.41 10.31
CA PHE A 102 6.38 -28.69 10.58
C PHE A 102 6.58 -27.67 11.72
N ALA A 103 7.29 -28.05 12.78
CA ALA A 103 7.63 -27.15 13.88
C ALA A 103 8.53 -25.99 13.43
N GLU A 104 9.53 -26.27 12.56
CA GLU A 104 10.38 -25.24 11.94
C GLU A 104 9.56 -24.25 11.11
N GLY A 105 8.69 -24.76 10.23
CA GLY A 105 7.78 -23.95 9.42
C GLY A 105 6.85 -23.09 10.28
N LYS A 106 6.29 -23.69 11.35
CA LYS A 106 5.41 -22.97 12.27
C LYS A 106 6.15 -21.87 13.03
N LEU A 107 7.36 -22.17 13.52
CA LEU A 107 8.20 -21.16 14.19
C LEU A 107 8.54 -20.01 13.25
N ALA A 108 8.92 -20.31 12.01
CA ALA A 108 9.20 -19.30 10.99
C ALA A 108 7.96 -18.44 10.69
N ALA A 109 6.78 -19.05 10.54
CA ALA A 109 5.53 -18.33 10.33
C ALA A 109 5.17 -17.39 11.49
N LEU A 110 5.32 -17.88 12.74
CA LEU A 110 5.04 -17.10 13.95
C LEU A 110 6.03 -15.94 14.19
N THR A 111 7.22 -16.03 13.58
CA THR A 111 8.23 -14.96 13.59
C THR A 111 8.22 -14.13 12.30
N GLU A 112 7.14 -14.23 11.52
CA GLU A 112 6.90 -13.49 10.27
C GLU A 112 7.97 -13.75 9.16
N ASN A 113 8.69 -14.86 9.25
CA ASN A 113 9.58 -15.32 8.19
C ASN A 113 8.83 -16.28 7.26
N TYR A 114 7.85 -15.75 6.54
CA TYR A 114 6.94 -16.55 5.72
C TYR A 114 7.64 -17.27 4.57
N THR A 115 8.74 -16.72 4.04
CA THR A 115 9.52 -17.38 2.98
C THR A 115 10.05 -18.74 3.44
N VAL A 116 10.68 -18.77 4.60
CA VAL A 116 11.20 -20.02 5.21
C VAL A 116 10.07 -20.96 5.60
N ALA A 117 8.96 -20.45 6.14
CA ALA A 117 7.78 -21.25 6.46
C ALA A 117 7.22 -21.96 5.20
N ILE A 118 7.10 -21.23 4.08
CA ILE A 118 6.62 -21.75 2.80
C ILE A 118 7.53 -22.89 2.29
N GLU A 119 8.85 -22.72 2.40
CA GLU A 119 9.83 -23.75 2.01
C GLU A 119 9.62 -25.03 2.81
N HIS A 120 9.57 -24.97 4.14
CA HIS A 120 9.36 -26.12 4.99
C HIS A 120 8.03 -26.84 4.70
N TYR A 121 6.93 -26.10 4.56
CA TYR A 121 5.63 -26.70 4.26
C TYR A 121 5.59 -27.34 2.87
N ARG A 122 6.23 -26.76 1.86
CA ARG A 122 6.35 -27.34 0.52
C ARG A 122 7.18 -28.63 0.53
N GLU A 123 8.27 -28.70 1.29
CA GLU A 123 9.06 -29.90 1.45
C GLU A 123 8.26 -31.07 2.06
N ILE A 124 7.40 -30.78 3.04
CA ILE A 124 6.51 -31.79 3.64
C ILE A 124 5.49 -32.26 2.60
N LEU A 125 4.82 -31.34 1.92
CA LEU A 125 3.76 -31.66 0.96
C LEU A 125 4.28 -32.33 -0.32
N ALA A 126 5.55 -32.12 -0.68
CA ALA A 126 6.18 -32.81 -1.78
C ALA A 126 6.32 -34.34 -1.51
N LYS A 127 6.50 -34.70 -0.24
CA LYS A 127 6.58 -36.11 0.19
C LYS A 127 5.21 -36.69 0.57
N ASN A 128 4.36 -35.87 1.15
CA ASN A 128 3.05 -36.25 1.69
C ASN A 128 1.96 -35.27 1.22
N PRO A 129 1.48 -35.40 -0.04
CA PRO A 129 0.57 -34.42 -0.64
C PRO A 129 -0.79 -34.30 0.07
N ASN A 130 -1.20 -35.28 0.83
CA ASN A 130 -2.54 -35.35 1.46
C ASN A 130 -2.58 -34.79 2.88
N LEU A 131 -1.49 -34.20 3.38
CA LEU A 131 -1.46 -33.58 4.70
C LEU A 131 -2.17 -32.22 4.70
N ASN A 132 -3.51 -32.24 4.76
CA ASN A 132 -4.34 -31.03 4.75
C ASN A 132 -4.00 -30.01 5.84
N PRO A 133 -3.67 -30.38 7.10
CA PRO A 133 -3.24 -29.37 8.09
C PRO A 133 -2.01 -28.59 7.64
N VAL A 134 -1.03 -29.25 7.01
CA VAL A 134 0.17 -28.58 6.47
C VAL A 134 -0.18 -27.70 5.28
N ARG A 135 -1.10 -28.15 4.43
CA ARG A 135 -1.60 -27.37 3.28
C ARG A 135 -2.27 -26.07 3.71
N ILE A 136 -3.07 -26.11 4.77
CA ILE A 136 -3.72 -24.91 5.33
C ILE A 136 -2.67 -23.94 5.88
N GLU A 137 -1.66 -24.43 6.60
CA GLU A 137 -0.57 -23.58 7.10
C GLU A 137 0.27 -22.98 5.96
N LEU A 138 0.50 -23.75 4.88
CA LEU A 138 1.13 -23.24 3.65
C LEU A 138 0.27 -22.12 3.03
N ALA A 139 -1.03 -22.34 2.91
CA ALA A 139 -1.94 -21.34 2.35
C ALA A 139 -1.94 -20.03 3.17
N ILE A 140 -1.95 -20.14 4.49
CA ILE A 140 -1.87 -18.99 5.40
C ILE A 140 -0.51 -18.25 5.24
N ALA A 141 0.59 -18.99 5.14
CA ALA A 141 1.91 -18.40 4.95
C ALA A 141 2.02 -17.68 3.59
N LEU A 142 1.49 -18.27 2.51
CA LEU A 142 1.40 -17.68 1.18
C LEU A 142 0.54 -16.41 1.18
N PHE A 143 -0.61 -16.43 1.85
CA PHE A 143 -1.50 -15.27 2.01
C PHE A 143 -0.78 -14.10 2.68
N ASN A 144 -0.07 -14.36 3.79
CA ASN A 144 0.69 -13.32 4.48
C ASN A 144 1.86 -12.80 3.63
N GLN A 145 2.49 -13.67 2.83
CA GLN A 145 3.58 -13.28 1.92
C GLN A 145 3.09 -12.59 0.65
N LYS A 146 1.77 -12.34 0.53
CA LYS A 146 1.16 -11.72 -0.65
C LYS A 146 1.37 -12.54 -1.94
N GLN A 147 1.38 -13.86 -1.84
CA GLN A 147 1.34 -14.80 -2.96
C GLN A 147 -0.10 -15.27 -3.18
N ASP A 148 -0.97 -14.32 -3.53
CA ASP A 148 -2.43 -14.47 -3.44
C ASP A 148 -2.97 -15.59 -4.32
N GLY A 149 -2.50 -15.75 -5.56
CA GLY A 149 -2.91 -16.84 -6.44
C GLY A 149 -2.52 -18.22 -5.91
N ALA A 150 -1.30 -18.36 -5.37
CA ALA A 150 -0.85 -19.62 -4.78
C ALA A 150 -1.58 -19.91 -3.46
N ALA A 151 -1.88 -18.90 -2.64
CA ALA A 151 -2.66 -19.06 -1.42
C ALA A 151 -4.07 -19.56 -1.73
N LYS A 152 -4.74 -18.96 -2.72
CA LYS A 152 -6.06 -19.36 -3.19
C LYS A 152 -6.08 -20.82 -3.63
N ASP A 153 -5.14 -21.22 -4.49
CA ASP A 153 -5.02 -22.62 -4.95
C ASP A 153 -4.88 -23.61 -3.79
N GLN A 154 -4.06 -23.29 -2.78
CA GLN A 154 -3.88 -24.17 -1.63
C GLN A 154 -5.10 -24.23 -0.71
N PHE A 155 -5.83 -23.12 -0.50
CA PHE A 155 -7.10 -23.12 0.25
C PHE A 155 -8.17 -23.92 -0.49
N GLU A 156 -8.36 -23.73 -1.79
CA GLU A 156 -9.31 -24.48 -2.60
C GLU A 156 -9.03 -25.97 -2.58
N LYS A 157 -7.77 -26.38 -2.72
CA LYS A 157 -7.35 -27.78 -2.57
C LYS A 157 -7.60 -28.33 -1.17
N ALA A 158 -7.40 -27.55 -0.11
CA ALA A 158 -7.68 -28.00 1.24
C ALA A 158 -9.19 -28.19 1.49
N GLN A 159 -10.04 -27.38 0.85
CA GLN A 159 -11.51 -27.48 0.97
C GLN A 159 -12.09 -28.74 0.34
N THR A 160 -11.37 -29.42 -0.54
CA THR A 160 -11.86 -30.70 -1.15
C THR A 160 -11.81 -31.88 -0.20
N ALA A 161 -11.26 -31.75 1.00
CA ALA A 161 -11.23 -32.82 1.99
C ALA A 161 -12.65 -33.05 2.57
N GLU A 162 -13.06 -34.33 2.62
CA GLU A 162 -14.44 -34.71 2.99
C GLU A 162 -14.78 -34.43 4.46
N ASP A 163 -13.83 -34.55 5.40
CA ASP A 163 -14.05 -34.48 6.85
C ASP A 163 -13.42 -33.22 7.50
N LEU A 164 -13.70 -32.06 6.96
CA LEU A 164 -13.21 -30.81 7.52
C LEU A 164 -14.06 -30.35 8.71
N PRO A 165 -13.44 -30.08 9.88
CA PRO A 165 -14.15 -29.48 11.01
C PRO A 165 -14.78 -28.14 10.59
N PRO A 166 -16.03 -27.84 11.03
CA PRO A 166 -16.73 -26.61 10.64
C PRO A 166 -15.95 -25.32 10.95
N GLN A 167 -15.13 -25.32 11.97
CA GLN A 167 -14.28 -24.18 12.32
C GLN A 167 -13.16 -23.95 11.30
N VAL A 168 -12.54 -25.04 10.82
CA VAL A 168 -11.49 -25.00 9.78
C VAL A 168 -12.09 -24.51 8.46
N LYS A 169 -13.28 -24.97 8.12
CA LYS A 169 -13.98 -24.53 6.91
C LYS A 169 -14.25 -23.01 6.97
N ARG A 170 -14.80 -22.51 8.08
CA ARG A 170 -15.04 -21.06 8.26
C ARG A 170 -13.75 -20.24 8.17
N LEU A 171 -12.64 -20.78 8.72
CA LEU A 171 -11.32 -20.14 8.60
C LEU A 171 -10.91 -19.97 7.13
N MET A 172 -10.99 -21.05 6.35
CA MET A 172 -10.62 -21.03 4.93
C MET A 172 -11.54 -20.11 4.12
N ASP A 173 -12.86 -20.13 4.39
CA ASP A 173 -13.83 -19.23 3.75
C ASP A 173 -13.48 -17.76 4.00
N ALA A 174 -13.06 -17.41 5.25
CA ALA A 174 -12.65 -16.05 5.59
C ALA A 174 -11.39 -15.61 4.81
N TYR A 175 -10.40 -16.51 4.67
CA TYR A 175 -9.21 -16.22 3.89
C TYR A 175 -9.50 -16.10 2.39
N LEU A 176 -10.37 -16.94 1.85
CA LEU A 176 -10.79 -16.86 0.44
C LEU A 176 -11.57 -15.58 0.14
N GLU A 177 -12.43 -15.13 1.04
CA GLU A 177 -13.12 -13.85 0.91
C GLU A 177 -12.13 -12.67 0.98
N ALA A 178 -11.17 -12.70 1.91
CA ALA A 178 -10.13 -11.69 1.98
C ALA A 178 -9.25 -11.64 0.70
N LEU A 179 -8.97 -12.80 0.09
CA LEU A 179 -8.27 -12.87 -1.20
C LEU A 179 -9.11 -12.26 -2.33
N LYS A 180 -10.42 -12.51 -2.34
CA LYS A 180 -11.35 -11.93 -3.30
C LYS A 180 -11.45 -10.40 -3.13
N GLU A 181 -11.48 -9.90 -1.90
CA GLU A 181 -11.42 -8.47 -1.61
C GLU A 181 -10.11 -7.84 -2.12
N ARG A 182 -8.96 -8.50 -1.93
CA ARG A 182 -7.67 -8.05 -2.48
C ARG A 182 -7.65 -8.00 -4.00
N ASP A 183 -8.33 -8.91 -4.65
CA ASP A 183 -8.46 -9.00 -6.12
C ASP A 183 -9.62 -8.16 -6.66
N SER A 184 -10.16 -7.23 -5.89
CA SER A 184 -11.24 -6.33 -6.30
C SER A 184 -10.72 -4.98 -6.79
N TRP A 185 -11.59 -4.23 -7.47
CA TRP A 185 -11.34 -2.83 -7.77
C TRP A 185 -11.39 -1.99 -6.50
N ASN A 186 -10.33 -1.24 -6.28
CA ASN A 186 -10.33 -0.19 -5.25
C ASN A 186 -10.88 1.07 -5.89
N VAL A 187 -11.97 1.59 -5.33
CA VAL A 187 -12.62 2.82 -5.76
C VAL A 187 -12.66 3.78 -4.59
N ASP A 188 -12.06 4.94 -4.78
CA ASP A 188 -12.03 6.00 -3.78
C ASP A 188 -12.64 7.26 -4.41
N PHE A 189 -13.68 7.79 -3.81
CA PHE A 189 -14.38 8.94 -4.32
C PHE A 189 -14.55 9.99 -3.23
N SER A 190 -14.25 11.24 -3.58
CA SER A 190 -14.53 12.38 -2.71
C SER A 190 -15.15 13.54 -3.50
N PHE A 191 -15.98 14.33 -2.83
CA PHE A 191 -16.44 15.61 -3.34
C PHE A 191 -16.64 16.58 -2.19
N ASN A 192 -16.36 17.86 -2.46
CA ASN A 192 -16.51 18.91 -1.47
C ASN A 192 -17.02 20.19 -2.16
N TYR A 193 -17.87 20.94 -1.48
CA TYR A 193 -18.19 22.29 -1.90
C TYR A 193 -16.97 23.20 -1.79
N VAL A 194 -16.74 24.02 -2.80
CA VAL A 194 -15.66 24.99 -2.85
C VAL A 194 -16.23 26.38 -3.10
N ARG A 195 -15.82 27.35 -2.27
CA ARG A 195 -15.95 28.77 -2.53
C ARG A 195 -14.54 29.35 -2.65
N ASP A 196 -14.18 29.78 -3.84
CA ASP A 196 -12.90 30.43 -4.09
C ASP A 196 -13.14 31.93 -4.23
N THR A 197 -12.57 32.76 -3.36
CA THR A 197 -12.75 34.20 -3.35
C THR A 197 -11.79 34.94 -4.27
N ASN A 198 -10.85 34.21 -4.87
CA ASN A 198 -9.89 34.75 -5.83
C ASN A 198 -9.55 33.66 -6.88
N VAL A 199 -10.58 33.22 -7.58
CA VAL A 199 -10.46 32.10 -8.54
C VAL A 199 -9.54 32.45 -9.71
N ASN A 200 -9.48 33.72 -10.10
CA ASN A 200 -8.60 34.26 -11.14
C ASN A 200 -7.17 34.53 -10.65
N ASN A 201 -6.87 34.28 -9.38
CA ASN A 201 -5.55 34.38 -8.74
C ASN A 201 -4.81 35.71 -9.02
N VAL A 202 -5.48 36.81 -8.89
CA VAL A 202 -4.94 38.17 -9.07
C VAL A 202 -4.65 38.83 -7.74
N GLY A 203 -3.75 39.82 -7.74
CA GLY A 203 -3.44 40.59 -6.52
C GLY A 203 -4.64 41.45 -6.10
N GLU A 204 -4.83 41.67 -4.80
CA GLU A 204 -5.95 42.42 -4.22
C GLU A 204 -5.82 43.95 -4.40
N GLY A 205 -4.62 44.46 -4.72
CA GLY A 205 -4.36 45.89 -4.85
C GLY A 205 -5.07 46.51 -6.07
N LYS A 206 -5.91 47.52 -5.85
CA LYS A 206 -6.59 48.27 -6.92
C LYS A 206 -5.62 49.10 -7.76
N THR A 207 -4.46 49.45 -7.22
CA THR A 207 -3.40 50.22 -7.89
C THR A 207 -2.08 49.46 -7.90
N VAL A 208 -1.40 49.48 -9.04
CA VAL A 208 -0.04 48.93 -9.22
C VAL A 208 0.91 50.12 -9.45
N VAL A 209 1.93 50.23 -8.60
CA VAL A 209 2.99 51.24 -8.76
C VAL A 209 4.00 50.71 -9.75
N LEU A 210 4.27 51.43 -10.80
CA LEU A 210 5.26 51.13 -11.82
C LEU A 210 6.67 51.52 -11.36
N ASN A 211 7.69 50.90 -11.89
CA ASN A 211 9.10 51.19 -11.56
C ASN A 211 9.53 52.64 -11.88
N ASN A 212 8.76 53.34 -12.71
CA ASN A 212 8.96 54.78 -13.02
C ASN A 212 8.20 55.73 -12.11
N GLY A 213 7.57 55.24 -11.02
CA GLY A 213 6.76 56.00 -10.07
C GLY A 213 5.33 56.29 -10.53
N GLY A 214 4.94 55.85 -11.73
CA GLY A 214 3.54 55.95 -12.20
C GLY A 214 2.66 54.91 -11.50
N THR A 215 1.35 55.21 -11.41
CA THR A 215 0.33 54.30 -10.88
C THR A 215 -0.62 53.87 -12.00
N LEU A 216 -0.87 52.58 -12.10
CA LEU A 216 -1.92 51.99 -12.93
C LEU A 216 -3.08 51.56 -12.04
N THR A 217 -4.28 51.95 -12.37
CA THR A 217 -5.50 51.46 -11.72
C THR A 217 -6.00 50.24 -12.49
N ARG A 218 -6.19 49.10 -11.80
CA ARG A 218 -6.75 47.89 -12.39
C ARG A 218 -8.23 48.07 -12.70
N SER A 219 -8.69 47.54 -13.82
CA SER A 219 -10.12 47.40 -14.13
C SER A 219 -10.80 46.40 -13.18
N GLU A 220 -12.10 46.43 -13.05
CA GLU A 220 -12.86 45.51 -12.22
C GLU A 220 -12.65 44.03 -12.66
N SER A 221 -12.49 43.80 -13.96
CA SER A 221 -12.16 42.46 -14.51
C SER A 221 -10.79 41.93 -14.06
N MET A 222 -9.88 42.78 -13.60
CA MET A 222 -8.56 42.43 -13.05
C MET A 222 -8.56 42.34 -11.51
N MET A 223 -9.71 42.44 -10.88
CA MET A 223 -9.87 42.28 -9.43
C MET A 223 -10.19 40.83 -9.09
N PRO A 224 -9.96 40.39 -7.84
CA PRO A 224 -10.30 39.04 -7.40
C PRO A 224 -11.77 38.71 -7.66
N GLN A 225 -12.01 37.57 -8.31
CA GLN A 225 -13.35 37.07 -8.60
C GLN A 225 -13.68 35.92 -7.64
N THR A 226 -14.92 35.92 -7.16
CA THR A 226 -15.42 34.78 -6.35
C THR A 226 -16.14 33.81 -7.27
N ALA A 227 -15.84 32.50 -7.10
CA ALA A 227 -16.54 31.45 -7.77
C ALA A 227 -16.97 30.36 -6.77
N HIS A 228 -18.07 29.70 -7.08
CA HIS A 228 -18.66 28.64 -6.27
C HIS A 228 -18.72 27.33 -7.10
N GLY A 229 -18.32 26.23 -6.50
CA GLY A 229 -18.22 24.98 -7.25
C GLY A 229 -18.07 23.75 -6.39
N LEU A 230 -17.68 22.68 -7.06
CA LEU A 230 -17.36 21.40 -6.45
C LEU A 230 -15.89 21.03 -6.75
N ALA A 231 -15.17 20.64 -5.73
CA ALA A 231 -13.93 19.87 -5.88
C ALA A 231 -14.26 18.39 -5.74
N TYR A 232 -13.74 17.57 -6.63
CA TYR A 232 -14.00 16.13 -6.65
C TYR A 232 -12.77 15.34 -7.03
N SER A 233 -12.70 14.10 -6.53
CA SER A 233 -11.70 13.12 -6.96
C SER A 233 -12.32 11.73 -7.08
N LEU A 234 -11.84 10.96 -8.03
CA LEU A 234 -12.20 9.56 -8.25
C LEU A 234 -10.93 8.78 -8.60
N ASP A 235 -10.52 7.91 -7.69
CA ASP A 235 -9.39 7.02 -7.88
C ASP A 235 -9.90 5.59 -8.06
N ILE A 236 -9.60 4.99 -9.20
CA ILE A 236 -9.97 3.60 -9.49
C ILE A 236 -8.68 2.85 -9.79
N SER A 237 -8.43 1.77 -9.03
CA SER A 237 -7.24 0.96 -9.26
C SER A 237 -7.47 -0.51 -8.92
N ARG A 238 -6.67 -1.39 -9.53
CA ARG A 238 -6.63 -2.82 -9.20
C ARG A 238 -5.23 -3.37 -9.37
N ASP A 239 -4.87 -4.30 -8.49
CA ASP A 239 -3.64 -5.06 -8.54
C ASP A 239 -3.96 -6.52 -8.92
N PHE A 240 -3.58 -6.94 -10.12
CA PHE A 240 -3.74 -8.31 -10.60
C PHE A 240 -2.53 -9.14 -10.19
N ASN A 241 -2.72 -10.19 -9.40
CA ASN A 241 -1.61 -11.10 -9.08
C ASN A 241 -1.20 -11.86 -10.33
N LEU A 242 0.07 -11.78 -10.74
CA LEU A 242 0.63 -12.46 -11.89
C LEU A 242 1.20 -13.82 -11.49
N TRP A 243 2.17 -13.82 -10.60
CA TRP A 243 2.77 -15.00 -9.98
C TRP A 243 3.48 -14.62 -8.67
N GLY A 244 3.50 -15.52 -7.71
CA GLY A 244 4.12 -15.27 -6.42
C GLY A 244 3.67 -13.93 -5.82
N SER A 245 4.63 -13.09 -5.49
CA SER A 245 4.42 -11.74 -4.93
C SER A 245 4.45 -10.63 -6.00
N HIS A 246 4.32 -10.96 -7.30
CA HIS A 246 4.39 -10.04 -8.43
C HIS A 246 3.00 -9.69 -8.94
N TYR A 247 2.78 -8.40 -9.21
CA TYR A 247 1.47 -7.86 -9.58
C TYR A 247 1.58 -6.90 -10.76
N LEU A 248 0.57 -6.92 -11.61
CA LEU A 248 0.25 -5.84 -12.54
C LEU A 248 -0.67 -4.86 -11.81
N THR A 249 -0.29 -3.59 -11.72
CA THR A 249 -1.13 -2.53 -11.17
C THR A 249 -1.66 -1.65 -12.29
N VAL A 250 -2.97 -1.40 -12.30
CA VAL A 250 -3.61 -0.51 -13.27
C VAL A 250 -4.52 0.45 -12.55
N GLY A 251 -4.68 1.65 -13.09
CA GLY A 251 -5.64 2.59 -12.50
C GLY A 251 -5.80 3.88 -13.27
N ASN A 252 -6.82 4.60 -12.85
CA ASN A 252 -7.15 5.95 -13.28
C ASN A 252 -7.36 6.82 -12.05
N GLU A 253 -6.74 7.99 -12.05
CA GLU A 253 -6.96 9.06 -11.11
C GLU A 253 -7.66 10.18 -11.89
N PHE A 254 -8.83 10.59 -11.46
CA PHE A 254 -9.61 11.65 -12.06
C PHE A 254 -9.97 12.65 -10.96
N GLY A 255 -9.81 13.93 -11.22
CA GLY A 255 -10.17 14.94 -10.24
C GLY A 255 -10.17 16.34 -10.81
N GLY A 256 -10.77 17.26 -10.06
CA GLY A 256 -10.86 18.63 -10.50
C GLY A 256 -11.70 19.51 -9.61
N LYS A 257 -11.84 20.74 -10.09
CA LYS A 257 -12.79 21.73 -9.59
C LYS A 257 -13.64 22.18 -10.76
N SER A 258 -14.94 22.24 -10.56
CA SER A 258 -15.87 22.83 -11.52
C SER A 258 -16.74 23.85 -10.83
N TYR A 259 -16.80 25.04 -11.40
CA TYR A 259 -17.51 26.19 -10.86
C TYR A 259 -18.77 26.45 -11.69
N TRP A 260 -19.95 26.40 -11.07
CA TRP A 260 -21.23 26.60 -11.78
C TRP A 260 -21.53 28.06 -12.14
N ASP A 261 -20.85 29.01 -11.54
CA ASP A 261 -20.97 30.45 -11.79
C ASP A 261 -19.80 31.01 -12.59
N ASN A 262 -18.72 30.22 -12.84
CA ASN A 262 -17.56 30.68 -13.58
C ASN A 262 -16.74 29.53 -14.21
N HIS A 263 -17.26 28.92 -15.26
CA HIS A 263 -16.67 27.75 -15.93
C HIS A 263 -15.30 27.99 -16.59
N GLU A 264 -14.92 29.25 -16.82
CA GLU A 264 -13.58 29.59 -17.37
C GLU A 264 -12.42 29.19 -16.43
N PHE A 265 -12.74 28.92 -15.15
CA PHE A 265 -11.77 28.46 -14.15
C PHE A 265 -11.94 26.98 -13.79
N ASP A 266 -12.77 26.26 -14.53
CA ASP A 266 -12.87 24.79 -14.36
C ASP A 266 -11.52 24.15 -14.62
N ASP A 267 -11.10 23.26 -13.73
CA ASP A 267 -9.80 22.63 -13.76
C ASP A 267 -9.92 21.13 -13.51
N ILE A 268 -9.70 20.35 -14.54
CA ILE A 268 -9.93 18.91 -14.54
C ILE A 268 -8.66 18.19 -14.96
N SER A 269 -8.29 17.13 -14.25
CA SER A 269 -7.18 16.28 -14.58
C SER A 269 -7.59 14.81 -14.63
N LYS A 270 -6.98 14.06 -15.54
CA LYS A 270 -7.11 12.61 -15.64
C LYS A 270 -5.73 12.00 -15.82
N ARG A 271 -5.36 11.09 -14.92
CA ARG A 271 -4.13 10.30 -15.00
C ARG A 271 -4.47 8.82 -15.15
N THR A 272 -3.85 8.17 -16.11
CA THR A 272 -3.95 6.73 -16.32
C THR A 272 -2.57 6.12 -16.13
N PHE A 273 -2.48 5.02 -15.41
CA PHE A 273 -1.23 4.29 -15.23
C PHE A 273 -1.42 2.79 -15.40
N VAL A 274 -0.36 2.15 -15.88
CA VAL A 274 -0.20 0.70 -15.91
C VAL A 274 1.21 0.41 -15.42
N GLY A 275 1.34 -0.38 -14.37
CA GLY A 275 2.62 -0.55 -13.70
C GLY A 275 2.83 -1.94 -13.13
N TYR A 276 3.93 -2.08 -12.45
CA TYR A 276 4.34 -3.30 -11.77
C TYR A 276 4.43 -3.06 -10.26
N ALA A 277 4.03 -4.07 -9.48
CA ALA A 277 4.23 -4.08 -8.06
C ALA A 277 4.82 -5.42 -7.58
N HIS A 278 5.70 -5.35 -6.59
CA HIS A 278 6.17 -6.50 -5.83
C HIS A 278 5.80 -6.30 -4.37
N LYS A 279 4.95 -7.18 -3.84
CA LYS A 279 4.39 -7.07 -2.50
C LYS A 279 4.78 -8.28 -1.67
N THR A 280 5.21 -8.06 -0.44
CA THR A 280 5.46 -9.11 0.55
C THR A 280 4.82 -8.74 1.88
N ALA A 281 4.94 -9.59 2.88
CA ALA A 281 4.47 -9.29 4.24
C ALA A 281 5.05 -8.00 4.83
N LYS A 282 6.29 -7.64 4.43
CA LYS A 282 7.05 -6.54 5.06
C LYS A 282 7.32 -5.37 4.14
N GLN A 283 7.18 -5.52 2.83
CA GLN A 283 7.52 -4.47 1.87
C GLN A 283 6.61 -4.47 0.66
N ASN A 284 6.43 -3.30 0.09
CA ASN A 284 5.71 -3.06 -1.14
C ASN A 284 6.54 -2.12 -2.02
N PHE A 285 6.87 -2.57 -3.22
CA PHE A 285 7.53 -1.78 -4.24
C PHE A 285 6.61 -1.66 -5.44
N ARG A 286 6.48 -0.45 -6.00
CA ARG A 286 5.69 -0.18 -7.19
C ARG A 286 6.44 0.72 -8.15
N ILE A 287 6.30 0.47 -9.43
CA ILE A 287 6.68 1.38 -10.50
C ILE A 287 5.47 1.59 -11.41
N LYS A 288 5.05 2.84 -11.56
CA LYS A 288 3.84 3.24 -12.28
C LYS A 288 4.17 4.26 -13.36
N PRO A 289 4.52 3.85 -14.58
CA PRO A 289 4.48 4.75 -15.73
C PRO A 289 3.05 5.24 -15.93
N PHE A 290 2.91 6.52 -16.27
CA PHE A 290 1.62 7.16 -16.40
C PHE A 290 1.56 8.15 -17.57
N TYR A 291 0.34 8.41 -18.02
CA TYR A 291 -0.03 9.52 -18.87
C TYR A 291 -1.12 10.33 -18.18
N GLU A 292 -0.95 11.66 -18.15
CA GLU A 292 -1.87 12.61 -17.54
C GLU A 292 -2.29 13.65 -18.58
N LYS A 293 -3.56 14.00 -18.57
CA LYS A 293 -4.11 15.13 -19.33
C LYS A 293 -4.87 16.05 -18.37
N ARG A 294 -4.71 17.34 -18.59
CA ARG A 294 -5.38 18.38 -17.83
C ARG A 294 -6.12 19.32 -18.77
N TRP A 295 -7.29 19.70 -18.38
CA TRP A 295 -8.14 20.68 -19.05
C TRP A 295 -8.34 21.86 -18.10
N TYR A 296 -8.37 23.06 -18.67
CA TYR A 296 -8.62 24.28 -17.93
C TYR A 296 -9.60 25.15 -18.73
N GLY A 297 -10.65 25.71 -18.09
CA GLY A 297 -11.70 26.44 -18.76
C GLY A 297 -12.42 25.65 -19.87
N GLY A 298 -12.49 24.31 -19.73
CA GLY A 298 -13.08 23.44 -20.75
C GLY A 298 -12.14 23.04 -21.89
N GLU A 299 -10.97 23.68 -22.02
CA GLU A 299 -10.02 23.42 -23.10
C GLU A 299 -8.84 22.52 -22.64
N SER A 300 -8.23 21.83 -23.60
CA SER A 300 -7.05 21.02 -23.34
C SER A 300 -5.86 21.91 -23.00
N TYR A 301 -5.39 21.89 -21.77
CA TYR A 301 -4.37 22.80 -21.27
C TYR A 301 -2.97 22.19 -21.28
N ARG A 302 -2.80 20.98 -20.74
CA ARG A 302 -1.49 20.33 -20.58
C ARG A 302 -1.62 18.81 -20.66
N TRP A 303 -0.60 18.17 -21.17
CA TRP A 303 -0.39 16.76 -20.98
C TRP A 303 0.97 16.47 -20.34
N SER A 304 1.08 15.38 -19.64
CA SER A 304 2.34 14.91 -19.06
C SER A 304 2.47 13.41 -19.16
N ASN A 305 3.69 12.94 -19.31
CA ASN A 305 4.03 11.54 -19.20
C ASN A 305 5.23 11.38 -18.27
N GLY A 306 5.23 10.30 -17.51
CA GLY A 306 6.26 10.08 -16.51
C GLY A 306 6.19 8.71 -15.88
N ALA A 307 6.94 8.55 -14.83
CA ALA A 307 6.88 7.37 -13.99
C ALA A 307 6.97 7.75 -12.51
N ARG A 308 6.21 7.04 -11.71
CA ARG A 308 6.24 7.12 -10.25
C ARG A 308 6.74 5.80 -9.68
N VAL A 309 7.69 5.89 -8.76
CA VAL A 309 8.23 4.76 -8.01
C VAL A 309 7.83 4.93 -6.55
N GLU A 310 7.27 3.89 -5.96
CA GLU A 310 6.84 3.87 -4.58
C GLU A 310 7.51 2.69 -3.87
N PHE A 311 7.97 2.92 -2.66
CA PHE A 311 8.49 1.87 -1.81
C PHE A 311 8.03 2.09 -0.38
N SER A 312 7.45 1.06 0.22
CA SER A 312 7.12 1.04 1.63
C SER A 312 7.66 -0.22 2.30
N ARG A 313 8.09 -0.10 3.56
CA ARG A 313 8.61 -1.21 4.35
C ARG A 313 8.31 -1.05 5.82
N TRP A 314 7.79 -2.10 6.44
CA TRP A 314 7.71 -2.23 7.88
C TRP A 314 9.12 -2.47 8.44
N LEU A 315 9.61 -1.53 9.24
CA LEU A 315 10.90 -1.63 9.94
C LEU A 315 10.74 -2.40 11.25
N SER A 316 9.59 -2.24 11.89
CA SER A 316 9.16 -2.95 13.09
C SER A 316 7.63 -3.05 13.10
N PRO A 317 7.00 -3.72 14.07
CA PRO A 317 5.52 -3.75 14.20
C PRO A 317 4.87 -2.38 14.28
N ASN A 318 5.60 -1.37 14.73
CA ASN A 318 5.09 -0.01 15.01
C ASN A 318 5.65 1.06 14.06
N TRP A 319 6.63 0.72 13.19
CA TRP A 319 7.27 1.70 12.33
C TRP A 319 7.24 1.26 10.88
N GLN A 320 6.73 2.13 10.01
CA GLN A 320 6.74 1.94 8.57
C GLN A 320 7.46 3.11 7.89
N LEU A 321 8.43 2.80 7.04
CA LEU A 321 9.04 3.76 6.13
C LEU A 321 8.31 3.71 4.78
N SER A 322 7.90 4.86 4.27
CA SER A 322 7.31 5.03 2.95
C SER A 322 8.06 6.10 2.17
N THR A 323 8.42 5.79 0.93
CA THR A 323 9.10 6.72 0.03
C THR A 323 8.43 6.71 -1.32
N ALA A 324 8.38 7.86 -1.98
CA ALA A 324 7.92 7.96 -3.35
C ALA A 324 8.79 8.94 -4.13
N GLY A 325 9.01 8.63 -5.41
CA GLY A 325 9.65 9.50 -6.36
C GLY A 325 8.85 9.55 -7.66
N GLU A 326 8.68 10.73 -8.23
CA GLU A 326 8.02 10.92 -9.51
C GLU A 326 8.88 11.79 -10.42
N PHE A 327 8.97 11.39 -11.67
CA PHE A 327 9.52 12.19 -12.74
C PHE A 327 8.52 12.26 -13.88
N SER A 328 8.21 13.49 -14.36
CA SER A 328 7.34 13.68 -15.50
C SER A 328 7.81 14.80 -16.43
N LYS A 329 7.53 14.64 -17.70
CA LYS A 329 7.65 15.67 -18.72
C LYS A 329 6.30 16.31 -18.92
N GLN A 330 6.22 17.63 -18.74
CA GLN A 330 5.00 18.42 -18.89
C GLN A 330 5.06 19.23 -20.19
N ARG A 331 3.97 19.23 -20.94
CA ARG A 331 3.84 19.93 -22.22
C ARG A 331 2.53 20.68 -22.25
N TYR A 332 2.64 21.99 -22.38
CA TYR A 332 1.52 22.89 -22.49
C TYR A 332 1.14 23.09 -23.95
N LEU A 333 -0.15 23.19 -24.24
CA LEU A 333 -0.63 23.28 -25.62
C LEU A 333 -0.56 24.71 -26.14
N ASP A 334 -0.83 25.68 -25.30
CA ASP A 334 -0.88 27.09 -25.70
C ASP A 334 0.44 27.84 -25.50
N SER A 335 1.35 27.33 -24.69
CA SER A 335 2.62 27.98 -24.38
C SER A 335 3.77 26.99 -24.25
N THR A 336 4.53 26.84 -25.33
CA THR A 336 5.72 25.98 -25.33
C THR A 336 6.83 26.47 -24.40
N SER A 337 6.83 27.75 -24.03
CA SER A 337 7.78 28.32 -23.07
C SER A 337 7.62 27.77 -21.65
N GLN A 338 6.45 27.26 -21.31
CA GLN A 338 6.13 26.61 -20.03
C GLN A 338 6.49 25.14 -19.99
N ASN A 339 6.93 24.57 -21.11
CA ASN A 339 7.32 23.16 -21.16
C ASN A 339 8.47 22.89 -20.20
N GLY A 340 8.30 21.86 -19.38
CA GLY A 340 9.27 21.53 -18.34
C GLY A 340 9.28 20.07 -17.96
N ASN A 341 10.13 19.76 -16.98
CA ASN A 341 10.18 18.49 -16.32
C ASN A 341 9.86 18.70 -14.83
N ASN A 342 8.97 17.87 -14.31
CA ASN A 342 8.66 17.86 -12.88
C ASN A 342 9.40 16.69 -12.21
N LYS A 343 9.96 16.96 -11.02
CA LYS A 343 10.61 15.96 -10.17
C LYS A 343 10.08 16.13 -8.75
N LEU A 344 9.58 15.06 -8.21
CA LEU A 344 8.98 15.07 -6.87
C LEU A 344 9.57 13.89 -6.08
N VAL A 345 9.93 14.11 -4.84
CA VAL A 345 10.42 13.08 -3.91
C VAL A 345 9.76 13.29 -2.56
N SER A 346 9.28 12.23 -1.96
CA SER A 346 8.76 12.24 -0.60
C SER A 346 9.28 11.06 0.22
N ALA A 347 9.40 11.28 1.52
CA ALA A 347 9.67 10.22 2.48
C ALA A 347 8.86 10.48 3.74
N THR A 348 8.26 9.43 4.28
CA THR A 348 7.46 9.48 5.51
C THR A 348 7.81 8.30 6.38
N LEU A 349 7.97 8.56 7.67
CA LEU A 349 8.12 7.57 8.71
C LEU A 349 6.86 7.64 9.59
N LEU A 350 6.18 6.53 9.72
CA LEU A 350 4.93 6.39 10.46
C LEU A 350 5.10 5.41 11.60
#